data_f2255008553c4cdc4835ec31635db1d6
#
_entry.id   f2255008553c4cdc4835ec31635db1d6
#
_cell.length_a   1.000
_cell.length_b   1.000
_cell.length_c   1.000
_cell.angle_alpha   90.00
_cell.angle_beta   90.00
_cell.angle_gamma   90.00
#
_symmetry.space_group_name_H-M   'P 1'
#
loop_
_entity.id
_entity.type
_entity.pdbx_description
1 polymer ?
#
loop_
_entity_poly.entity_id
_entity_poly.type
_entity_poly.pdbx_seq_one_letter_code
_entity_poly.pdbx_strand_id
1 'polypeptide(L)'
;MTRVTVVIPAAGEGRRFSEAGYTVAKPLIPVLDVPMVQRVLANVTPTGATAFVVGRDLVGATEGTLDTILRAERLIDPEGGLLIALVDQLVDFAVDDFVKVGNTADGAIITFASRRPDLSYVDADDQGVITRIVDKEVVSDTAVAGVYYFRRAREFLDSARSIVLNEERGYRGEYVISLAIARMLRRGYRLLSYLAETTILGTPEDLWEYEKRWTW
;
A
#
# COMPACT_ATOMS: atom_id res chain seq x y z
N MET A 1 22.13 9.76 1.14
CA MET A 1 20.77 9.27 1.42
C MET A 1 20.31 8.43 0.24
N THR A 2 19.77 7.26 0.45
CA THR A 2 19.22 6.41 -0.62
C THR A 2 18.02 7.13 -1.22
N ARG A 3 17.98 7.26 -2.55
CA ARG A 3 16.84 7.90 -3.24
C ARG A 3 15.61 7.00 -3.09
N VAL A 4 14.48 7.58 -2.65
CA VAL A 4 13.23 6.84 -2.50
C VAL A 4 12.33 7.11 -3.70
N THR A 5 11.80 6.04 -4.29
CA THR A 5 10.71 6.12 -5.27
C THR A 5 9.39 5.79 -4.57
N VAL A 6 8.41 6.68 -4.68
CA VAL A 6 7.05 6.45 -4.20
C VAL A 6 6.18 6.00 -5.36
N VAL A 7 5.45 4.91 -5.18
CA VAL A 7 4.50 4.40 -6.18
C VAL A 7 3.11 4.30 -5.55
N ILE A 8 2.14 4.97 -6.16
CA ILE A 8 0.73 4.85 -5.81
C ILE A 8 0.02 4.10 -6.94
N PRO A 9 -0.26 2.79 -6.78
CA PRO A 9 -0.99 2.01 -7.76
C PRO A 9 -2.47 2.44 -7.76
N ALA A 10 -2.93 2.96 -8.88
CA ALA A 10 -4.24 3.60 -9.05
C ALA A 10 -4.99 3.08 -10.30
N ALA A 11 -4.62 1.90 -10.84
CA ALA A 11 -5.22 1.32 -12.04
C ALA A 11 -6.48 0.45 -11.76
N GLY A 12 -6.84 0.24 -10.50
CA GLY A 12 -8.01 -0.51 -10.07
C GLY A 12 -9.34 0.12 -10.53
N GLU A 13 -10.39 -0.69 -10.65
CA GLU A 13 -11.71 -0.26 -11.15
C GLU A 13 -12.50 0.61 -10.17
N GLY A 14 -12.20 0.55 -8.88
CA GLY A 14 -12.95 1.31 -7.88
C GLY A 14 -14.42 0.91 -7.77
N ARG A 15 -14.76 -0.37 -7.99
CA ARG A 15 -16.14 -0.89 -8.15
C ARG A 15 -17.11 -0.43 -7.06
N ARG A 16 -16.69 -0.43 -5.78
CA ARG A 16 -17.55 -0.01 -4.65
C ARG A 16 -18.06 1.41 -4.84
N PHE A 17 -17.21 2.31 -5.34
CA PHE A 17 -17.59 3.70 -5.59
C PHE A 17 -18.45 3.85 -6.85
N SER A 18 -18.14 3.16 -7.95
CA SER A 18 -18.95 3.22 -9.16
C SER A 18 -20.35 2.62 -8.95
N GLU A 19 -20.49 1.54 -8.18
CA GLU A 19 -21.76 0.94 -7.76
C GLU A 19 -22.59 1.88 -6.87
N ALA A 20 -21.93 2.75 -6.10
CA ALA A 20 -22.57 3.81 -5.30
C ALA A 20 -22.85 5.11 -6.07
N GLY A 21 -22.66 5.11 -7.41
CA GLY A 21 -23.01 6.23 -8.28
C GLY A 21 -21.92 7.28 -8.51
N TYR A 22 -20.68 7.02 -8.04
CA TYR A 22 -19.56 7.91 -8.35
C TYR A 22 -19.16 7.76 -9.81
N THR A 23 -19.11 8.87 -10.55
CA THR A 23 -18.81 8.92 -11.99
C THR A 23 -17.34 9.16 -12.31
N VAL A 24 -16.56 9.58 -11.31
CA VAL A 24 -15.11 9.81 -11.44
C VAL A 24 -14.34 8.60 -10.95
N ALA A 25 -13.14 8.37 -11.49
CA ALA A 25 -12.25 7.31 -11.04
C ALA A 25 -11.90 7.49 -9.54
N LYS A 26 -11.84 6.38 -8.77
CA LYS A 26 -11.60 6.40 -7.32
C LYS A 26 -10.46 7.32 -6.88
N PRO A 27 -9.28 7.36 -7.53
CA PRO A 27 -8.18 8.25 -7.15
C PRO A 27 -8.53 9.75 -7.22
N LEU A 28 -9.50 10.11 -8.06
CA LEU A 28 -9.93 11.49 -8.31
C LEU A 28 -11.15 11.91 -7.49
N ILE A 29 -11.75 10.99 -6.72
CA ILE A 29 -12.87 11.31 -5.85
C ILE A 29 -12.40 12.35 -4.82
N PRO A 30 -13.11 13.50 -4.68
CA PRO A 30 -12.77 14.49 -3.67
C PRO A 30 -12.94 13.92 -2.25
N VAL A 31 -11.99 14.25 -1.39
CA VAL A 31 -12.01 14.04 0.05
C VAL A 31 -11.84 15.43 0.66
N LEU A 32 -12.89 16.04 1.21
CA LEU A 32 -12.90 17.45 1.64
C LEU A 32 -12.30 18.38 0.54
N ASP A 33 -12.89 18.34 -0.65
CA ASP A 33 -12.55 19.16 -1.83
C ASP A 33 -11.15 18.91 -2.45
N VAL A 34 -10.38 17.94 -1.95
CA VAL A 34 -9.07 17.57 -2.52
C VAL A 34 -9.12 16.14 -3.06
N PRO A 35 -8.69 15.86 -4.30
CA PRO A 35 -8.65 14.50 -4.82
C PRO A 35 -7.93 13.51 -3.87
N MET A 36 -8.52 12.33 -3.67
CA MET A 36 -8.01 11.30 -2.76
C MET A 36 -6.52 11.01 -2.99
N VAL A 37 -6.10 10.86 -4.23
CA VAL A 37 -4.70 10.61 -4.59
C VAL A 37 -3.76 11.76 -4.20
N GLN A 38 -4.23 13.02 -4.25
CA GLN A 38 -3.41 14.16 -3.85
C GLN A 38 -3.21 14.20 -2.33
N ARG A 39 -4.24 13.83 -1.55
CA ARG A 39 -4.11 13.69 -0.10
C ARG A 39 -3.11 12.58 0.26
N VAL A 40 -3.22 11.43 -0.39
CA VAL A 40 -2.28 10.32 -0.16
C VAL A 40 -0.85 10.73 -0.56
N LEU A 41 -0.65 11.36 -1.72
CA LEU A 41 0.67 11.85 -2.13
C LEU A 41 1.29 12.79 -1.09
N ALA A 42 0.51 13.78 -0.61
CA ALA A 42 0.98 14.72 0.41
C ALA A 42 1.32 14.02 1.74
N ASN A 43 0.60 12.94 2.07
CA ASN A 43 0.77 12.19 3.31
C ASN A 43 2.01 11.27 3.30
N VAL A 44 2.31 10.64 2.14
CA VAL A 44 3.28 9.52 2.10
C VAL A 44 4.57 9.83 1.34
N THR A 45 4.79 11.06 0.85
CA THR A 45 5.98 11.38 0.07
C THR A 45 7.11 11.90 0.96
N PRO A 46 8.20 11.13 1.17
CA PRO A 46 9.35 11.58 1.94
C PRO A 46 10.08 12.76 1.28
N THR A 47 10.81 13.50 2.07
CA THR A 47 11.65 14.60 1.60
C THR A 47 12.63 14.14 0.51
N GLY A 48 12.60 14.78 -0.65
CA GLY A 48 13.50 14.49 -1.78
C GLY A 48 13.16 13.20 -2.56
N ALA A 49 12.03 12.55 -2.28
CA ALA A 49 11.57 11.40 -3.04
C ALA A 49 10.99 11.81 -4.41
N THR A 50 10.96 10.85 -5.34
CA THR A 50 10.21 10.97 -6.60
C THR A 50 8.95 10.13 -6.48
N ALA A 51 7.77 10.71 -6.76
CA ALA A 51 6.50 10.03 -6.63
C ALA A 51 5.81 9.83 -8.00
N PHE A 52 5.21 8.65 -8.19
CA PHE A 52 4.44 8.29 -9.38
C PHE A 52 3.06 7.76 -8.98
N VAL A 53 2.03 8.28 -9.63
CA VAL A 53 0.68 7.69 -9.60
C VAL A 53 0.53 6.84 -10.85
N VAL A 54 0.33 5.54 -10.66
CA VAL A 54 0.25 4.56 -11.75
C VAL A 54 -1.22 4.25 -12.05
N GLY A 55 -1.81 5.06 -12.91
CA GLY A 55 -3.20 4.92 -13.35
C GLY A 55 -3.36 4.08 -14.62
N ARG A 56 -4.61 3.81 -15.00
CA ARG A 56 -4.96 3.06 -16.23
C ARG A 56 -4.43 3.68 -17.51
N ASP A 57 -4.34 5.00 -17.56
CA ASP A 57 -3.81 5.73 -18.72
C ASP A 57 -2.34 5.39 -19.00
N LEU A 58 -1.60 5.02 -17.96
CA LEU A 58 -0.18 4.65 -18.06
C LEU A 58 0.03 3.16 -18.36
N VAL A 59 -0.76 2.27 -17.73
CA VAL A 59 -0.49 0.81 -17.73
C VAL A 59 -1.63 -0.05 -18.26
N GLY A 60 -2.78 0.55 -18.60
CA GLY A 60 -3.97 -0.18 -19.03
C GLY A 60 -4.70 -0.87 -17.86
N ALA A 61 -5.58 -1.81 -18.21
CA ALA A 61 -6.24 -2.67 -17.22
C ALA A 61 -5.24 -3.65 -16.60
N THR A 62 -5.31 -3.82 -15.28
CA THR A 62 -4.37 -4.67 -14.52
C THR A 62 -5.12 -5.72 -13.71
N GLU A 63 -4.44 -6.82 -13.38
CA GLU A 63 -4.97 -7.94 -12.63
C GLU A 63 -4.64 -7.87 -11.11
N GLY A 64 -4.55 -6.66 -10.59
CA GLY A 64 -4.28 -6.39 -9.18
C GLY A 64 -3.10 -5.46 -8.96
N THR A 65 -2.81 -5.20 -7.70
CA THR A 65 -1.84 -4.17 -7.29
C THR A 65 -0.41 -4.51 -7.72
N LEU A 66 0.00 -5.80 -7.63
CA LEU A 66 1.34 -6.22 -8.06
C LEU A 66 1.51 -6.05 -9.57
N ASP A 67 0.51 -6.42 -10.38
CA ASP A 67 0.57 -6.24 -11.83
C ASP A 67 0.67 -4.75 -12.19
N THR A 68 -0.05 -3.88 -11.50
CA THR A 68 0.05 -2.43 -11.67
C THR A 68 1.47 -1.92 -11.43
N ILE A 69 2.10 -2.36 -10.34
CA ILE A 69 3.46 -1.93 -9.95
C ILE A 69 4.49 -2.46 -10.96
N LEU A 70 4.39 -3.74 -11.36
CA LEU A 70 5.34 -4.36 -12.29
C LEU A 70 5.29 -3.72 -13.69
N ARG A 71 4.10 -3.33 -14.18
CA ARG A 71 4.00 -2.61 -15.47
C ARG A 71 4.66 -1.23 -15.43
N ALA A 72 4.83 -0.66 -14.25
CA ALA A 72 5.51 0.61 -14.04
C ALA A 72 6.95 0.47 -13.50
N GLU A 73 7.50 -0.76 -13.42
CA GLU A 73 8.80 -1.02 -12.79
C GLU A 73 9.97 -0.21 -13.37
N ARG A 74 9.89 0.17 -14.66
CA ARG A 74 10.89 1.04 -15.34
C ARG A 74 11.03 2.43 -14.69
N LEU A 75 10.05 2.85 -13.90
CA LEU A 75 10.06 4.13 -13.17
C LEU A 75 10.74 4.00 -11.79
N ILE A 76 11.07 2.78 -11.38
CA ILE A 76 11.58 2.46 -10.05
C ILE A 76 13.08 2.20 -10.15
N ASP A 77 13.88 2.92 -9.35
CA ASP A 77 15.28 2.60 -9.19
C ASP A 77 15.43 1.31 -8.37
N PRO A 78 15.91 0.19 -8.94
CA PRO A 78 15.97 -1.09 -8.24
C PRO A 78 16.93 -1.09 -7.04
N GLU A 79 17.93 -0.21 -7.03
CA GLU A 79 18.87 -0.07 -5.90
C GLU A 79 18.42 0.96 -4.87
N GLY A 80 17.43 1.78 -5.21
CA GLY A 80 16.82 2.76 -4.33
C GLY A 80 15.80 2.17 -3.37
N GLY A 81 15.34 3.00 -2.43
CA GLY A 81 14.17 2.68 -1.60
C GLY A 81 12.88 2.74 -2.41
N LEU A 82 11.93 1.85 -2.10
CA LEU A 82 10.60 1.84 -2.69
C LEU A 82 9.55 2.02 -1.59
N LEU A 83 8.75 3.08 -1.68
CA LEU A 83 7.56 3.26 -0.87
C LEU A 83 6.33 3.01 -1.76
N ILE A 84 5.49 2.07 -1.38
CA ILE A 84 4.21 1.80 -2.04
C ILE A 84 3.10 2.26 -1.10
N ALA A 85 2.15 3.05 -1.60
CA ALA A 85 0.97 3.43 -0.85
C ALA A 85 -0.29 3.20 -1.68
N LEU A 86 -1.26 2.49 -1.11
CA LEU A 86 -2.58 2.36 -1.72
C LEU A 86 -3.29 3.72 -1.67
N VAL A 87 -4.21 3.96 -2.58
CA VAL A 87 -4.82 5.28 -2.82
C VAL A 87 -5.90 5.67 -1.80
N ASP A 88 -6.27 4.76 -0.91
CA ASP A 88 -7.49 4.84 -0.11
C ASP A 88 -7.27 4.84 1.40
N GLN A 89 -6.15 5.36 1.86
CA GLN A 89 -5.89 5.57 3.27
C GLN A 89 -5.10 6.84 3.56
N LEU A 90 -5.30 7.38 4.75
CA LEU A 90 -4.50 8.46 5.33
C LEU A 90 -3.92 7.95 6.65
N VAL A 91 -2.64 8.22 6.88
CA VAL A 91 -1.90 7.73 8.05
C VAL A 91 -1.40 8.92 8.85
N ASP A 92 -1.55 8.89 10.17
CA ASP A 92 -0.95 9.89 11.06
C ASP A 92 0.47 9.44 11.45
N PHE A 93 1.46 9.90 10.70
CA PHE A 93 2.87 9.53 10.88
C PHE A 93 3.83 10.55 10.27
N ALA A 94 5.08 10.49 10.73
CA ALA A 94 6.18 11.18 10.07
C ALA A 94 6.81 10.25 9.02
N VAL A 95 6.55 10.49 7.74
CA VAL A 95 6.99 9.61 6.64
C VAL A 95 8.51 9.42 6.59
N ASP A 96 9.29 10.47 6.87
CA ASP A 96 10.75 10.38 6.91
C ASP A 96 11.25 9.49 8.06
N ASP A 97 10.54 9.47 9.20
CA ASP A 97 10.89 8.59 10.33
C ASP A 97 10.50 7.14 10.04
N PHE A 98 9.37 6.90 9.37
CA PHE A 98 9.00 5.58 8.87
C PHE A 98 10.07 5.00 7.94
N VAL A 99 10.56 5.80 6.98
CA VAL A 99 11.67 5.41 6.08
C VAL A 99 12.95 5.10 6.86
N LYS A 100 13.29 5.91 7.89
CA LYS A 100 14.46 5.63 8.76
C LYS A 100 14.33 4.31 9.48
N VAL A 101 13.15 4.02 10.06
CA VAL A 101 12.87 2.74 10.72
C VAL A 101 13.00 1.59 9.72
N GLY A 102 12.40 1.69 8.54
CA GLY A 102 12.52 0.67 7.50
C GLY A 102 13.94 0.40 7.03
N ASN A 103 14.82 1.41 7.09
CA ASN A 103 16.25 1.27 6.76
C ASN A 103 17.05 0.49 7.80
N THR A 104 16.52 0.24 9.00
CA THR A 104 17.16 -0.62 10.02
C THR A 104 16.93 -2.12 9.77
N ALA A 105 16.06 -2.43 8.80
CA ALA A 105 15.75 -3.78 8.34
C ALA A 105 15.75 -3.82 6.80
N ASP A 106 15.02 -4.74 6.19
CA ASP A 106 14.83 -4.77 4.72
C ASP A 106 13.63 -3.93 4.29
N GLY A 107 12.84 -3.45 5.26
CA GLY A 107 11.71 -2.55 5.06
C GLY A 107 10.82 -2.45 6.28
N ALA A 108 9.71 -1.74 6.12
CA ALA A 108 8.68 -1.60 7.14
C ALA A 108 7.28 -1.52 6.51
N ILE A 109 6.27 -1.89 7.27
CA ILE A 109 4.86 -1.86 6.87
C ILE A 109 4.11 -1.07 7.93
N ILE A 110 3.27 -0.11 7.51
CA ILE A 110 2.37 0.59 8.43
C ILE A 110 1.25 -0.34 8.84
N THR A 111 1.05 -0.43 10.14
CA THR A 111 0.02 -1.25 10.76
C THR A 111 -0.82 -0.44 11.73
N PHE A 112 -2.02 -0.90 12.03
CA PHE A 112 -2.93 -0.28 12.99
C PHE A 112 -3.87 -1.31 13.61
N ALA A 113 -4.48 -0.98 14.75
CA ALA A 113 -5.42 -1.87 15.40
C ALA A 113 -6.75 -1.92 14.63
N SER A 114 -7.15 -3.09 14.16
CA SER A 114 -8.43 -3.31 13.47
C SER A 114 -8.80 -4.80 13.45
N ARG A 115 -10.11 -5.07 13.23
CA ARG A 115 -10.66 -6.41 12.94
C ARG A 115 -11.58 -6.41 11.72
N ARG A 116 -11.44 -5.42 10.84
CA ARG A 116 -12.23 -5.33 9.61
C ARG A 116 -11.88 -6.49 8.66
N PRO A 117 -12.84 -7.28 8.17
CA PRO A 117 -12.55 -8.48 7.35
C PRO A 117 -12.05 -8.16 5.94
N ASP A 118 -12.10 -6.89 5.53
CA ASP A 118 -11.67 -6.42 4.21
C ASP A 118 -10.22 -5.90 4.17
N LEU A 119 -9.45 -6.08 5.25
CA LEU A 119 -8.04 -5.69 5.35
C LEU A 119 -7.10 -6.91 5.31
N SER A 120 -5.82 -6.67 5.08
CA SER A 120 -4.76 -7.64 5.31
C SER A 120 -4.26 -7.53 6.76
N TYR A 121 -3.73 -8.62 7.31
CA TYR A 121 -3.28 -8.72 8.70
C TYR A 121 -1.87 -9.26 8.78
N VAL A 122 -1.15 -8.87 9.83
CA VAL A 122 0.19 -9.39 10.13
C VAL A 122 0.27 -9.95 11.53
N ASP A 123 1.13 -10.97 11.71
CA ASP A 123 1.69 -11.33 13.00
C ASP A 123 3.11 -10.77 13.08
N ALA A 124 3.50 -10.27 14.24
CA ALA A 124 4.83 -9.77 14.51
C ALA A 124 5.34 -10.34 15.83
N ASP A 125 6.67 -10.48 15.95
CA ASP A 125 7.31 -10.87 17.20
C ASP A 125 7.41 -9.69 18.18
N ASP A 126 7.98 -9.96 19.38
CA ASP A 126 8.15 -8.98 20.45
C ASP A 126 9.09 -7.81 20.06
N GLN A 127 9.85 -7.94 18.98
CA GLN A 127 10.71 -6.90 18.43
C GLN A 127 10.04 -6.11 17.29
N GLY A 128 8.78 -6.44 16.99
CA GLY A 128 8.03 -5.84 15.88
C GLY A 128 8.43 -6.37 14.49
N VAL A 129 9.18 -7.47 14.41
CA VAL A 129 9.50 -8.11 13.13
C VAL A 129 8.31 -8.92 12.67
N ILE A 130 7.83 -8.64 11.47
CA ILE A 130 6.68 -9.33 10.88
C ILE A 130 7.09 -10.77 10.55
N THR A 131 6.34 -11.72 11.08
CA THR A 131 6.55 -13.17 10.90
C THR A 131 5.60 -13.77 9.88
N ARG A 132 4.42 -13.15 9.70
CA ARG A 132 3.37 -13.62 8.79
C ARG A 132 2.56 -12.44 8.26
N ILE A 133 2.06 -12.56 7.04
CA ILE A 133 1.05 -11.67 6.46
C ILE A 133 -0.03 -12.50 5.76
N VAL A 134 -1.31 -12.11 5.95
CA VAL A 134 -2.48 -12.76 5.36
C VAL A 134 -3.41 -11.72 4.77
N ASP A 135 -3.98 -12.01 3.61
CA ASP A 135 -4.92 -11.11 2.94
C ASP A 135 -6.37 -11.51 3.22
N LYS A 136 -7.19 -10.53 3.64
CA LYS A 136 -8.64 -10.68 3.87
C LYS A 136 -9.04 -11.79 4.87
N GLU A 137 -8.19 -12.08 5.81
CA GLU A 137 -8.44 -13.03 6.90
C GLU A 137 -7.95 -12.42 8.22
N VAL A 138 -8.85 -12.30 9.20
CA VAL A 138 -8.56 -11.70 10.51
C VAL A 138 -7.83 -12.72 11.37
N VAL A 139 -6.51 -12.73 11.30
CA VAL A 139 -5.64 -13.64 12.06
C VAL A 139 -5.04 -13.00 13.31
N SER A 140 -5.13 -11.68 13.44
CA SER A 140 -4.62 -10.89 14.58
C SER A 140 -5.44 -9.61 14.75
N ASP A 141 -5.05 -8.73 15.67
CA ASP A 141 -5.60 -7.38 15.82
C ASP A 141 -4.77 -6.33 15.06
N THR A 142 -3.75 -6.75 14.31
CA THR A 142 -2.80 -5.88 13.63
C THR A 142 -3.06 -5.88 12.13
N ALA A 143 -3.84 -4.91 11.68
CA ALA A 143 -4.16 -4.73 10.27
C ALA A 143 -3.09 -3.92 9.53
N VAL A 144 -2.97 -4.13 8.23
CA VAL A 144 -2.07 -3.42 7.33
C VAL A 144 -2.77 -2.18 6.77
N ALA A 145 -2.13 -1.03 6.90
CA ALA A 145 -2.65 0.26 6.43
C ALA A 145 -2.49 0.48 4.91
N GLY A 146 -1.84 -0.43 4.19
CA GLY A 146 -1.61 -0.27 2.75
C GLY A 146 -0.45 0.67 2.40
N VAL A 147 0.43 0.97 3.35
CA VAL A 147 1.69 1.70 3.14
C VAL A 147 2.86 0.80 3.49
N TYR A 148 3.76 0.64 2.52
CA TYR A 148 4.87 -0.30 2.58
C TYR A 148 6.15 0.41 2.16
N TYR A 149 7.24 0.19 2.88
CA TYR A 149 8.56 0.64 2.49
C TYR A 149 9.53 -0.54 2.38
N PHE A 150 10.28 -0.59 1.30
CA PHE A 150 11.35 -1.56 1.05
C PHE A 150 12.65 -0.81 0.86
N ARG A 151 13.68 -1.17 1.63
CA ARG A 151 14.99 -0.53 1.60
C ARG A 151 15.66 -0.61 0.23
N ARG A 152 15.44 -1.72 -0.48
CA ARG A 152 15.85 -1.93 -1.87
C ARG A 152 14.67 -2.41 -2.69
N ALA A 153 14.31 -1.64 -3.69
CA ALA A 153 13.17 -1.94 -4.55
C ALA A 153 13.28 -3.31 -5.21
N ARG A 154 14.49 -3.73 -5.64
CA ARG A 154 14.71 -5.00 -6.34
C ARG A 154 14.21 -6.21 -5.56
N GLU A 155 14.38 -6.21 -4.23
CA GLU A 155 14.02 -7.36 -3.38
C GLU A 155 12.50 -7.62 -3.41
N PHE A 156 11.73 -6.54 -3.37
CA PHE A 156 10.29 -6.59 -3.56
C PHE A 156 9.91 -6.94 -5.01
N LEU A 157 10.52 -6.28 -6.01
CA LEU A 157 10.22 -6.49 -7.42
C LEU A 157 10.51 -7.93 -7.86
N ASP A 158 11.61 -8.54 -7.41
CA ASP A 158 11.94 -9.94 -7.68
C ASP A 158 10.92 -10.89 -7.08
N SER A 159 10.43 -10.59 -5.87
CA SER A 159 9.35 -11.36 -5.23
C SER A 159 8.04 -11.19 -5.98
N ALA A 160 7.69 -9.97 -6.39
CA ALA A 160 6.49 -9.66 -7.15
C ALA A 160 6.49 -10.35 -8.54
N ARG A 161 7.59 -10.27 -9.29
CA ARG A 161 7.74 -10.97 -10.58
C ARG A 161 7.56 -12.47 -10.42
N SER A 162 8.16 -13.06 -9.39
CA SER A 162 8.03 -14.49 -9.12
C SER A 162 6.59 -14.91 -8.83
N ILE A 163 5.77 -14.06 -8.15
CA ILE A 163 4.33 -14.31 -7.93
C ILE A 163 3.59 -14.34 -9.27
N VAL A 164 3.81 -13.34 -10.13
CA VAL A 164 3.10 -13.24 -11.42
C VAL A 164 3.53 -14.35 -12.38
N LEU A 165 4.84 -14.66 -12.46
CA LEU A 165 5.36 -15.74 -13.31
C LEU A 165 4.85 -17.14 -12.91
N ASN A 166 4.59 -17.37 -11.63
CA ASN A 166 4.02 -18.63 -11.13
C ASN A 166 2.48 -18.60 -11.06
N GLU A 167 1.84 -17.55 -11.55
CA GLU A 167 0.38 -17.35 -11.51
C GLU A 167 -0.23 -17.51 -10.11
N GLU A 168 0.50 -17.14 -9.06
CA GLU A 168 0.05 -17.20 -7.68
C GLU A 168 -0.92 -16.05 -7.40
N ARG A 169 -2.19 -16.39 -7.24
CA ARG A 169 -3.25 -15.41 -7.06
C ARG A 169 -3.76 -15.43 -5.63
N GLY A 170 -4.05 -14.24 -5.11
CA GLY A 170 -4.64 -14.02 -3.80
C GLY A 170 -6.17 -13.89 -3.86
N TYR A 171 -6.70 -13.09 -2.95
CA TYR A 171 -8.13 -12.86 -2.84
C TYR A 171 -8.74 -12.41 -4.18
N ARG A 172 -9.87 -13.00 -4.55
CA ARG A 172 -10.59 -12.79 -5.82
C ARG A 172 -9.78 -13.05 -7.09
N GLY A 173 -8.71 -13.81 -7.02
CA GLY A 173 -7.86 -14.11 -8.16
C GLY A 173 -6.95 -12.96 -8.58
N GLU A 174 -6.72 -11.97 -7.72
CA GLU A 174 -5.88 -10.81 -8.01
C GLU A 174 -4.42 -11.04 -7.57
N TYR A 175 -3.49 -10.34 -8.22
CA TYR A 175 -2.10 -10.26 -7.79
C TYR A 175 -1.96 -9.17 -6.71
N VAL A 176 -1.95 -9.57 -5.43
CA VAL A 176 -1.94 -8.69 -4.26
C VAL A 176 -0.56 -8.57 -3.63
N ILE A 177 -0.26 -7.41 -3.03
CA ILE A 177 1.05 -7.09 -2.42
C ILE A 177 1.42 -8.09 -1.32
N SER A 178 0.44 -8.54 -0.52
CA SER A 178 0.65 -9.50 0.57
C SER A 178 1.33 -10.81 0.14
N LEU A 179 1.09 -11.28 -1.09
CA LEU A 179 1.78 -12.47 -1.64
C LEU A 179 3.28 -12.23 -1.83
N ALA A 180 3.67 -11.08 -2.37
CA ALA A 180 5.08 -10.73 -2.53
C ALA A 180 5.77 -10.59 -1.17
N ILE A 181 5.11 -9.94 -0.20
CA ILE A 181 5.61 -9.81 1.17
C ILE A 181 5.75 -11.19 1.83
N ALA A 182 4.74 -12.05 1.75
CA ALA A 182 4.82 -13.41 2.29
C ALA A 182 5.99 -14.20 1.68
N ARG A 183 6.30 -13.98 0.40
CA ARG A 183 7.47 -14.57 -0.26
C ARG A 183 8.78 -14.00 0.27
N MET A 184 8.85 -12.67 0.49
CA MET A 184 10.02 -12.04 1.10
C MET A 184 10.30 -12.62 2.49
N LEU A 185 9.28 -12.73 3.34
CA LEU A 185 9.41 -13.33 4.68
C LEU A 185 9.94 -14.76 4.62
N ARG A 186 9.41 -15.60 3.71
CA ARG A 186 9.90 -16.98 3.50
C ARG A 186 11.36 -17.04 3.00
N ARG A 187 11.85 -15.98 2.35
CA ARG A 187 13.27 -15.84 1.93
C ARG A 187 14.17 -15.27 3.02
N GLY A 188 13.64 -14.98 4.21
CA GLY A 188 14.38 -14.46 5.36
C GLY A 188 14.56 -12.95 5.40
N TYR A 189 13.87 -12.19 4.55
CA TYR A 189 13.84 -10.73 4.65
C TYR A 189 13.10 -10.29 5.91
N ARG A 190 13.67 -9.29 6.59
CA ARG A 190 13.13 -8.73 7.82
C ARG A 190 12.33 -7.46 7.52
N LEU A 191 11.03 -7.50 7.75
CA LEU A 191 10.13 -6.36 7.63
C LEU A 191 9.60 -5.99 9.02
N LEU A 192 9.59 -4.70 9.33
CA LEU A 192 9.13 -4.20 10.63
C LEU A 192 7.67 -3.74 10.55
N SER A 193 6.92 -4.02 11.59
CA SER A 193 5.61 -3.43 11.83
C SER A 193 5.80 -2.02 12.42
N TYR A 194 5.24 -1.00 11.77
CA TYR A 194 5.25 0.38 12.24
C TYR A 194 3.81 0.79 12.58
N LEU A 195 3.52 0.88 13.88
CA LEU A 195 2.17 1.22 14.33
C LEU A 195 1.89 2.71 14.12
N ALA A 196 0.80 3.03 13.42
CA ALA A 196 0.33 4.40 13.21
C ALA A 196 -1.20 4.45 13.10
N GLU A 197 -1.81 5.52 13.58
CA GLU A 197 -3.25 5.73 13.39
C GLU A 197 -3.57 5.88 11.90
N THR A 198 -4.60 5.15 11.46
CA THR A 198 -4.93 5.05 10.04
C THR A 198 -6.43 5.29 9.82
N THR A 199 -6.73 6.16 8.87
CA THR A 199 -8.08 6.36 8.35
C THR A 199 -8.21 5.66 7.01
N ILE A 200 -9.11 4.70 6.92
CA ILE A 200 -9.43 4.00 5.66
C ILE A 200 -10.51 4.78 4.92
N LEU A 201 -10.33 4.93 3.60
CA LEU A 201 -11.25 5.58 2.66
C LEU A 201 -11.63 4.59 1.53
N GLY A 202 -11.70 3.30 1.86
CA GLY A 202 -11.84 2.19 0.91
C GLY A 202 -13.23 2.04 0.32
N THR A 203 -14.26 2.58 0.98
CA THR A 203 -15.66 2.53 0.57
C THR A 203 -16.31 3.90 0.63
N PRO A 204 -17.47 4.10 -0.05
CA PRO A 204 -18.26 5.34 0.12
C PRO A 204 -18.62 5.64 1.56
N GLU A 205 -18.95 4.61 2.34
CA GLU A 205 -19.30 4.74 3.77
C GLU A 205 -18.10 5.25 4.58
N ASP A 206 -16.89 4.69 4.35
CA ASP A 206 -15.67 5.15 5.00
C ASP A 206 -15.42 6.65 4.70
N LEU A 207 -15.60 7.06 3.43
CA LEU A 207 -15.45 8.45 3.01
C LEU A 207 -16.46 9.36 3.70
N TRP A 208 -17.75 9.00 3.71
CA TRP A 208 -18.80 9.79 4.37
C TRP A 208 -18.55 9.93 5.88
N GLU A 209 -18.15 8.85 6.55
CA GLU A 209 -17.82 8.89 7.98
C GLU A 209 -16.59 9.78 8.26
N TYR A 210 -15.61 9.79 7.37
CA TYR A 210 -14.47 10.70 7.47
C TYR A 210 -14.91 12.16 7.30
N GLU A 211 -15.65 12.49 6.25
CA GLU A 211 -16.07 13.85 5.93
C GLU A 211 -16.99 14.46 7.01
N LYS A 212 -17.91 13.66 7.58
CA LYS A 212 -18.77 14.10 8.69
C LYS A 212 -17.99 14.65 9.90
N ARG A 213 -16.78 14.20 10.14
CA ARG A 213 -15.96 14.69 11.26
C ARG A 213 -15.45 16.11 11.06
N TRP A 214 -15.48 16.62 9.82
CA TRP A 214 -14.96 17.92 9.43
C TRP A 214 -16.02 18.91 8.94
N THR A 215 -17.25 18.46 8.73
CA THR A 215 -18.39 19.31 8.37
C THR A 215 -19.16 19.70 9.63
N TRP A 216 -18.81 20.84 10.21
CA TRP A 216 -19.58 21.55 11.25
C TRP A 216 -19.98 22.93 10.72
#